data_85c20f22a2ffac33b555023d0fc12219
#
_entry.id   85c20f22a2ffac33b555023d0fc12219
#
_cell.length_a   1.000
_cell.length_b   1.000
_cell.length_c   1.000
_cell.angle_alpha   90.00
_cell.angle_beta   90.00
_cell.angle_gamma   90.00
#
_symmetry.space_group_name_H-M   'P 1'
#
loop_
_entity.id
_entity.type
_entity.pdbx_description
1 polymer ?
#
loop_
_entity_poly.entity_id
_entity_poly.type
_entity_poly.pdbx_seq_one_letter_code
_entity_poly.pdbx_strand_id
1 'polypeptide(L)'
;ERGKQPSFLLEDSGYGEQYHDKWFALEYHQAHKPVLEQTEAVGHAVRAMYLYSGMADLAKASGDEALFNALKVLWTDVTTKKMYITGAIGSDEHGEGFSIAYDLPNDRAYAETCASIGLFMWARRMLKLEWNSNYADVMEIALYNGISSGMSEDGKQYFYVNPLEVNPAKVHQR
;
A
#
# COMPACT_ATOMS: atom_id res chain seq x y z
N GLU A 1 2.01 13.73 17.86
CA GLU A 1 3.46 13.51 18.10
C GLU A 1 4.16 12.74 16.96
N ARG A 2 3.45 12.44 15.85
CA ARG A 2 4.04 11.79 14.68
C ARG A 2 5.22 12.62 14.15
N GLY A 3 6.28 11.94 13.75
CA GLY A 3 7.52 12.57 13.28
C GLY A 3 8.50 12.98 14.38
N LYS A 4 8.18 12.80 15.64
CA LYS A 4 9.04 13.24 16.77
C LYS A 4 9.55 12.12 17.65
N GLN A 5 8.97 10.93 17.57
CA GLN A 5 9.41 9.79 18.40
C GLN A 5 9.79 8.60 17.53
N PRO A 6 10.83 7.86 17.88
CA PRO A 6 11.09 6.56 17.28
C PRO A 6 9.88 5.64 17.51
N SER A 7 9.64 4.73 16.57
CA SER A 7 8.64 3.69 16.75
C SER A 7 8.98 2.89 18.03
N PHE A 8 7.98 2.53 18.83
CA PHE A 8 8.18 1.66 20.01
C PHE A 8 8.85 0.32 19.62
N LEU A 9 8.72 -0.08 18.36
CA LEU A 9 9.41 -1.26 17.83
C LEU A 9 10.93 -1.12 17.79
N LEU A 10 11.48 0.11 17.86
CA LEU A 10 12.91 0.34 17.99
C LEU A 10 13.44 -0.08 19.38
N GLU A 11 12.62 0.03 20.40
CA GLU A 11 13.04 -0.24 21.78
C GLU A 11 12.98 -1.73 22.12
N ASP A 12 12.16 -2.52 21.42
CA ASP A 12 11.87 -3.92 21.77
C ASP A 12 12.25 -4.93 20.66
N SER A 13 12.91 -4.47 19.58
CA SER A 13 13.23 -5.34 18.47
C SER A 13 14.51 -6.11 18.71
N GLY A 14 14.41 -7.39 18.98
CA GLY A 14 15.51 -8.34 18.84
C GLY A 14 15.95 -8.57 17.38
N TYR A 15 15.56 -7.72 16.44
CA TYR A 15 16.01 -7.75 15.05
C TYR A 15 17.37 -7.07 14.92
N GLY A 16 18.33 -7.77 14.33
CA GLY A 16 19.71 -7.31 14.20
C GLY A 16 19.85 -5.99 13.41
N GLU A 17 20.96 -5.31 13.62
CA GLU A 17 21.30 -3.99 13.05
C GLU A 17 21.13 -3.88 11.52
N GLN A 18 21.21 -5.00 10.79
CA GLN A 18 21.06 -5.04 9.33
C GLN A 18 19.68 -4.64 8.80
N TYR A 19 18.64 -4.69 9.64
CA TYR A 19 17.26 -4.28 9.28
C TYR A 19 16.87 -2.94 9.87
N HIS A 20 17.75 -2.34 10.69
CA HIS A 20 17.45 -1.20 11.53
C HIS A 20 17.03 0.04 10.72
N ASP A 21 17.69 0.33 9.61
CA ASP A 21 17.50 1.61 8.92
C ASP A 21 16.21 1.72 8.10
N LYS A 22 15.72 0.61 7.55
CA LYS A 22 14.48 0.62 6.73
C LYS A 22 13.23 0.31 7.54
N TRP A 23 13.26 -0.77 8.31
CA TRP A 23 12.08 -1.28 9.03
C TRP A 23 11.69 -0.42 10.23
N PHE A 24 12.58 0.43 10.68
CA PHE A 24 12.35 1.33 11.80
C PHE A 24 12.26 2.80 11.40
N ALA A 25 12.46 3.12 10.13
CA ALA A 25 12.22 4.45 9.63
C ALA A 25 10.76 4.89 9.89
N LEU A 26 10.57 6.13 10.26
CA LEU A 26 9.22 6.67 10.50
C LEU A 26 8.33 6.56 9.26
N GLU A 27 8.91 6.66 8.07
CA GLU A 27 8.24 6.48 6.78
C GLU A 27 7.67 5.08 6.63
N TYR A 28 8.43 4.04 7.04
CA TYR A 28 7.98 2.65 6.97
C TYR A 28 6.64 2.44 7.68
N HIS A 29 6.43 3.14 8.78
CA HIS A 29 5.24 3.09 9.61
C HIS A 29 4.23 4.21 9.34
N GLN A 30 4.41 5.00 8.26
CA GLN A 30 3.59 6.18 7.95
C GLN A 30 3.56 7.19 9.11
N ALA A 31 4.59 7.22 9.96
CA ALA A 31 4.67 8.04 11.16
C ALA A 31 5.56 9.29 10.99
N HIS A 32 6.12 9.51 9.80
CA HIS A 32 7.04 10.61 9.48
C HIS A 32 6.41 12.00 9.56
N LYS A 33 5.09 12.09 9.36
CA LYS A 33 4.30 13.33 9.42
C LYS A 33 2.93 13.07 10.04
N PRO A 34 2.29 14.09 10.60
CA PRO A 34 0.86 14.06 10.86
C PRO A 34 0.07 13.69 9.60
N VAL A 35 -1.02 12.93 9.73
CA VAL A 35 -1.76 12.41 8.57
C VAL A 35 -2.29 13.50 7.64
N LEU A 36 -2.64 14.68 8.17
CA LEU A 36 -3.11 15.81 7.37
C LEU A 36 -2.01 16.49 6.56
N GLU A 37 -0.74 16.22 6.86
CA GLU A 37 0.43 16.77 6.18
C GLU A 37 1.06 15.78 5.21
N GLN A 38 0.56 14.54 5.17
CA GLN A 38 1.05 13.52 4.25
C GLN A 38 0.49 13.75 2.85
N THR A 39 1.39 13.95 1.89
CA THR A 39 1.05 14.20 0.48
C THR A 39 1.51 13.09 -0.46
N GLU A 40 2.20 12.11 0.09
CA GLU A 40 2.80 11.00 -0.64
C GLU A 40 2.65 9.71 0.18
N ALA A 41 2.34 8.62 -0.51
CA ALA A 41 2.32 7.29 0.10
C ALA A 41 3.75 6.75 0.21
N VAL A 42 4.17 6.41 1.42
CA VAL A 42 5.53 5.93 1.71
C VAL A 42 5.48 4.71 2.62
N GLY A 43 6.59 3.98 2.65
CA GLY A 43 6.78 2.85 3.54
C GLY A 43 5.96 1.62 3.16
N HIS A 44 5.70 0.76 4.12
CA HIS A 44 5.05 -0.52 3.90
C HIS A 44 3.64 -0.36 3.33
N ALA A 45 3.38 -0.96 2.16
CA ALA A 45 2.17 -0.71 1.39
C ALA A 45 0.89 -1.16 2.12
N VAL A 46 0.88 -2.34 2.71
CA VAL A 46 -0.29 -2.86 3.44
C VAL A 46 -0.64 -1.98 4.64
N ARG A 47 0.37 -1.56 5.42
CA ARG A 47 0.16 -0.66 6.56
C ARG A 47 -0.43 0.67 6.15
N ALA A 48 0.07 1.24 5.03
CA ALA A 48 -0.48 2.46 4.46
C ALA A 48 -1.97 2.29 4.09
N MET A 49 -2.33 1.19 3.42
CA MET A 49 -3.71 0.92 3.05
C MET A 49 -4.63 0.77 4.27
N TYR A 50 -4.16 0.14 5.34
CA TYR A 50 -4.93 0.05 6.58
C TYR A 50 -5.08 1.40 7.29
N LEU A 51 -4.00 2.21 7.33
CA LEU A 51 -4.08 3.57 7.85
C LEU A 51 -5.09 4.41 7.08
N TYR A 52 -5.01 4.42 5.74
CA TYR A 52 -5.91 5.21 4.89
C TYR A 52 -7.36 4.70 4.96
N SER A 53 -7.55 3.39 5.12
CA SER A 53 -8.86 2.82 5.40
C SER A 53 -9.45 3.33 6.72
N GLY A 54 -8.65 3.35 7.79
CA GLY A 54 -9.06 3.89 9.08
C GLY A 54 -9.34 5.39 9.03
N MET A 55 -8.51 6.15 8.30
CA MET A 55 -8.76 7.58 8.06
C MET A 55 -10.09 7.82 7.34
N ALA A 56 -10.42 6.99 6.34
CA ALA A 56 -11.68 7.11 5.60
C ALA A 56 -12.89 6.78 6.47
N ASP A 57 -12.81 5.74 7.30
CA ASP A 57 -13.86 5.40 8.25
C ASP A 57 -14.05 6.54 9.28
N LEU A 58 -12.97 7.14 9.77
CA LEU A 58 -13.01 8.28 10.69
C LEU A 58 -13.59 9.53 10.03
N ALA A 59 -13.12 9.89 8.82
CA ALA A 59 -13.64 11.04 8.07
C ALA A 59 -15.16 10.91 7.87
N LYS A 60 -15.64 9.71 7.53
CA LYS A 60 -17.06 9.45 7.39
C LYS A 60 -17.85 9.61 8.69
N ALA A 61 -17.30 9.10 9.79
CA ALA A 61 -17.97 9.13 11.08
C ALA A 61 -18.04 10.54 11.70
N SER A 62 -16.98 11.34 11.49
CA SER A 62 -16.86 12.69 12.07
C SER A 62 -17.31 13.82 11.16
N GLY A 63 -17.43 13.58 9.84
CA GLY A 63 -17.62 14.63 8.84
C GLY A 63 -16.37 15.51 8.65
N ASP A 64 -15.18 15.03 8.99
CA ASP A 64 -13.93 15.78 8.88
C ASP A 64 -13.47 15.92 7.42
N GLU A 65 -13.76 17.08 6.84
CA GLU A 65 -13.40 17.41 5.47
C GLU A 65 -11.88 17.54 5.26
N ALA A 66 -11.12 17.98 6.28
CA ALA A 66 -9.68 18.09 6.17
C ALA A 66 -9.05 16.71 6.04
N LEU A 67 -9.52 15.74 6.81
CA LEU A 67 -9.09 14.35 6.72
C LEU A 67 -9.46 13.73 5.37
N PHE A 68 -10.68 14.00 4.87
CA PHE A 68 -11.08 13.52 3.55
C PHE A 68 -10.26 14.15 2.42
N ASN A 69 -9.91 15.43 2.51
CA ASN A 69 -9.04 16.08 1.54
C ASN A 69 -7.62 15.49 1.54
N ALA A 70 -7.05 15.20 2.71
CA ALA A 70 -5.76 14.49 2.81
C ALA A 70 -5.83 13.12 2.14
N LEU A 71 -6.92 12.37 2.33
CA LEU A 71 -7.13 11.09 1.65
C LEU A 71 -7.20 11.21 0.13
N LYS A 72 -7.82 12.26 -0.42
CA LYS A 72 -7.86 12.50 -1.88
C LYS A 72 -6.47 12.78 -2.45
N VAL A 73 -5.63 13.50 -1.72
CA VAL A 73 -4.24 13.73 -2.12
C VAL A 73 -3.46 12.42 -2.16
N LEU A 74 -3.55 11.60 -1.11
CA LEU A 74 -2.90 10.29 -1.04
C LEU A 74 -3.47 9.33 -2.09
N TRP A 75 -4.77 9.36 -2.35
CA TRP A 75 -5.41 8.60 -3.41
C TRP A 75 -4.81 8.90 -4.78
N THR A 76 -4.68 10.19 -5.09
CA THR A 76 -4.08 10.63 -6.35
C THR A 76 -2.63 10.17 -6.46
N ASP A 77 -1.84 10.28 -5.39
CA ASP A 77 -0.45 9.83 -5.41
C ASP A 77 -0.34 8.33 -5.66
N VAL A 78 -1.12 7.51 -4.93
CA VAL A 78 -1.10 6.05 -5.09
C VAL A 78 -1.55 5.65 -6.49
N THR A 79 -2.72 6.10 -6.93
CA THR A 79 -3.36 5.56 -8.13
C THR A 79 -2.79 6.09 -9.44
N THR A 80 -2.13 7.26 -9.42
CA THR A 80 -1.54 7.86 -10.63
C THR A 80 -0.03 7.69 -10.76
N LYS A 81 0.67 7.37 -9.65
CA LYS A 81 2.13 7.34 -9.65
C LYS A 81 2.74 6.04 -9.11
N LYS A 82 1.99 5.26 -8.32
CA LYS A 82 2.53 4.12 -7.56
C LYS A 82 1.73 2.83 -7.72
N MET A 83 0.74 2.83 -8.61
CA MET A 83 -0.08 1.68 -8.94
C MET A 83 0.33 1.11 -10.30
N TYR A 84 0.53 -0.20 -10.34
CA TYR A 84 0.75 -0.94 -11.58
C TYR A 84 -0.54 -1.05 -12.41
N ILE A 85 -0.41 -1.32 -13.69
CA ILE A 85 -1.55 -1.52 -14.61
C ILE A 85 -2.51 -2.62 -14.14
N THR A 86 -2.03 -3.56 -13.35
CA THR A 86 -2.82 -4.65 -12.75
C THR A 86 -3.59 -4.22 -11.50
N GLY A 87 -3.47 -2.97 -11.05
CA GLY A 87 -4.03 -2.52 -9.78
C GLY A 87 -3.21 -2.96 -8.55
N ALA A 88 -2.04 -3.57 -8.77
CA ALA A 88 -1.12 -3.89 -7.70
C ALA A 88 -0.35 -2.63 -7.26
N ILE A 89 0.10 -2.62 -6.02
CA ILE A 89 0.89 -1.54 -5.42
C ILE A 89 2.05 -2.12 -4.59
N GLY A 90 3.04 -1.27 -4.30
CA GLY A 90 4.21 -1.69 -3.54
C GLY A 90 5.29 -2.31 -4.43
N SER A 91 6.16 -1.48 -5.00
CA SER A 91 7.22 -1.90 -5.91
C SER A 91 8.51 -2.32 -5.22
N ASP A 92 8.74 -1.89 -3.96
CA ASP A 92 9.95 -2.19 -3.21
C ASP A 92 9.86 -3.52 -2.46
N GLU A 93 10.68 -4.48 -2.88
CA GLU A 93 10.73 -5.80 -2.24
C GLU A 93 11.38 -5.76 -0.84
N HIS A 94 12.35 -4.84 -0.62
CA HIS A 94 13.09 -4.79 0.64
C HIS A 94 12.32 -4.18 1.82
N GLY A 95 11.34 -3.36 1.50
CA GLY A 95 10.48 -2.72 2.50
C GLY A 95 9.02 -3.14 2.39
N GLU A 96 8.70 -4.09 1.50
CA GLU A 96 7.32 -4.49 1.18
C GLU A 96 6.45 -3.27 0.93
N GLY A 97 7.01 -2.27 0.24
CA GLY A 97 6.48 -0.92 0.31
C GLY A 97 6.49 -0.12 -0.98
N PHE A 98 6.19 1.14 -0.82
CA PHE A 98 6.25 2.10 -1.90
C PHE A 98 7.68 2.56 -2.16
N SER A 99 8.04 2.67 -3.44
CA SER A 99 9.20 3.38 -3.93
C SER A 99 8.83 4.82 -4.31
N ILE A 100 9.75 5.52 -4.97
CA ILE A 100 9.51 6.87 -5.52
C ILE A 100 8.45 6.84 -6.62
N ALA A 101 7.89 8.00 -6.93
CA ALA A 101 6.88 8.15 -7.98
C ALA A 101 7.36 7.58 -9.33
N TYR A 102 6.51 6.78 -9.98
CA TYR A 102 6.74 6.13 -11.28
C TYR A 102 7.85 5.07 -11.30
N ASP A 103 8.40 4.68 -10.17
CA ASP A 103 9.29 3.52 -10.07
C ASP A 103 8.46 2.24 -9.97
N LEU A 104 8.07 1.73 -11.12
CA LEU A 104 7.18 0.58 -11.29
C LEU A 104 7.86 -0.49 -12.19
N PRO A 105 9.00 -1.08 -11.76
CA PRO A 105 9.72 -2.09 -12.52
C PRO A 105 8.89 -3.39 -12.60
N ASN A 106 8.87 -4.04 -13.77
CA ASN A 106 8.08 -5.25 -13.99
C ASN A 106 8.71 -6.49 -13.34
N ASP A 107 10.04 -6.61 -13.43
CA ASP A 107 10.80 -7.80 -13.05
C ASP A 107 11.00 -7.96 -11.53
N ARG A 108 10.99 -6.85 -10.80
CA ARG A 108 11.24 -6.81 -9.35
C ARG A 108 10.09 -6.21 -8.56
N ALA A 109 8.92 -6.09 -9.18
CA ALA A 109 7.72 -5.66 -8.48
C ALA A 109 7.43 -6.61 -7.32
N TYR A 110 7.41 -6.11 -6.09
CA TYR A 110 6.96 -6.91 -4.96
C TYR A 110 5.47 -7.17 -5.06
N ALA A 111 4.66 -6.13 -5.27
CA ALA A 111 3.25 -6.22 -5.64
C ALA A 111 2.50 -7.29 -4.83
N GLU A 112 2.59 -7.19 -3.51
CA GLU A 112 2.02 -8.13 -2.57
C GLU A 112 0.50 -8.22 -2.72
N THR A 113 -0.06 -9.44 -2.73
CA THR A 113 -1.51 -9.65 -2.78
C THR A 113 -2.24 -8.93 -1.64
N CYS A 114 -1.66 -8.90 -0.44
CA CYS A 114 -2.24 -8.18 0.71
C CYS A 114 -2.37 -6.68 0.44
N ALA A 115 -1.41 -6.08 -0.27
CA ALA A 115 -1.44 -4.67 -0.62
C ALA A 115 -2.56 -4.36 -1.62
N SER A 116 -2.77 -5.22 -2.62
CA SER A 116 -3.90 -5.11 -3.56
C SER A 116 -5.25 -5.25 -2.85
N ILE A 117 -5.37 -6.18 -1.90
CA ILE A 117 -6.56 -6.33 -1.04
C ILE A 117 -6.76 -5.06 -0.20
N GLY A 118 -5.70 -4.52 0.39
CA GLY A 118 -5.75 -3.29 1.16
C GLY A 118 -6.22 -2.10 0.33
N LEU A 119 -5.72 -1.97 -0.92
CA LEU A 119 -6.16 -0.94 -1.86
C LEU A 119 -7.65 -1.07 -2.20
N PHE A 120 -8.13 -2.30 -2.48
CA PHE A 120 -9.54 -2.57 -2.70
C PHE A 120 -10.41 -2.14 -1.50
N MET A 121 -9.98 -2.47 -0.29
CA MET A 121 -10.69 -2.11 0.95
C MET A 121 -10.72 -0.59 1.17
N TRP A 122 -9.64 0.11 0.86
CA TRP A 122 -9.58 1.58 0.94
C TRP A 122 -10.45 2.23 -0.14
N ALA A 123 -10.37 1.78 -1.38
CA ALA A 123 -11.19 2.27 -2.49
C ALA A 123 -12.71 2.16 -2.17
N ARG A 124 -13.14 1.02 -1.60
CA ARG A 124 -14.52 0.84 -1.14
C ARG A 124 -14.96 1.86 -0.09
N ARG A 125 -14.05 2.27 0.78
CA ARG A 125 -14.31 3.28 1.82
C ARG A 125 -14.40 4.68 1.23
N MET A 126 -13.52 4.99 0.29
CA MET A 126 -13.55 6.24 -0.47
C MET A 126 -14.87 6.38 -1.25
N LEU A 127 -15.35 5.30 -1.89
CA LEU A 127 -16.63 5.28 -2.58
C LEU A 127 -17.82 5.56 -1.66
N LYS A 128 -17.73 5.24 -0.37
CA LYS A 128 -18.76 5.56 0.63
C LYS A 128 -18.72 7.02 1.12
N LEU A 129 -17.61 7.71 0.92
CA LEU A 129 -17.44 9.13 1.21
C LEU A 129 -17.89 9.99 0.04
N GLU A 130 -17.56 9.58 -1.18
CA GLU A 130 -17.85 10.31 -2.40
C GLU A 130 -18.22 9.34 -3.52
N TRP A 131 -19.33 9.59 -4.21
CA TRP A 131 -19.74 8.84 -5.39
C TRP A 131 -18.87 9.25 -6.59
N ASN A 132 -17.79 8.49 -6.84
CA ASN A 132 -16.87 8.73 -7.93
C ASN A 132 -16.47 7.38 -8.55
N SER A 133 -16.64 7.24 -9.86
CA SER A 133 -16.35 5.99 -10.59
C SER A 133 -14.90 5.56 -10.46
N ASN A 134 -13.95 6.50 -10.33
CA ASN A 134 -12.53 6.17 -10.18
C ASN A 134 -12.24 5.22 -9.01
N TYR A 135 -13.01 5.31 -7.93
CA TYR A 135 -12.87 4.36 -6.81
C TYR A 135 -13.35 2.96 -7.20
N ALA A 136 -14.47 2.88 -7.94
CA ALA A 136 -15.01 1.60 -8.41
C ALA A 136 -14.10 0.96 -9.47
N ASP A 137 -13.55 1.76 -10.38
CA ASP A 137 -12.62 1.31 -11.42
C ASP A 137 -11.36 0.69 -10.81
N VAL A 138 -10.78 1.35 -9.79
CA VAL A 138 -9.63 0.80 -9.06
C VAL A 138 -9.99 -0.48 -8.31
N MET A 139 -11.19 -0.55 -7.70
CA MET A 139 -11.66 -1.78 -7.06
C MET A 139 -11.75 -2.93 -8.07
N GLU A 140 -12.30 -2.69 -9.25
CA GLU A 140 -12.46 -3.70 -10.29
C GLU A 140 -11.11 -4.20 -10.79
N ILE A 141 -10.18 -3.28 -11.15
CA ILE A 141 -8.85 -3.64 -11.61
C ILE A 141 -8.08 -4.41 -10.54
N ALA A 142 -8.08 -3.93 -9.30
CA ALA A 142 -7.39 -4.60 -8.20
C ALA A 142 -7.97 -5.99 -7.94
N LEU A 143 -9.29 -6.14 -7.96
CA LEU A 143 -9.94 -7.42 -7.70
C LEU A 143 -9.59 -8.47 -8.76
N TYR A 144 -9.75 -8.13 -10.03
CA TYR A 144 -9.58 -9.11 -11.10
C TYR A 144 -8.11 -9.36 -11.47
N ASN A 145 -7.27 -8.34 -11.43
CA ASN A 145 -5.89 -8.46 -11.92
C ASN A 145 -4.83 -8.44 -10.81
N GLY A 146 -5.11 -7.82 -9.67
CA GLY A 146 -4.15 -7.76 -8.55
C GLY A 146 -4.38 -8.84 -7.48
N ILE A 147 -5.60 -9.32 -7.34
CA ILE A 147 -6.01 -10.26 -6.28
C ILE A 147 -6.34 -11.63 -6.87
N SER A 148 -7.38 -11.72 -7.71
CA SER A 148 -7.90 -13.00 -8.21
C SER A 148 -6.93 -13.71 -9.12
N SER A 149 -6.13 -12.98 -9.91
CA SER A 149 -5.10 -13.56 -10.78
C SER A 149 -4.00 -14.29 -10.02
N GLY A 150 -3.80 -13.93 -8.76
CA GLY A 150 -2.80 -14.57 -7.88
C GLY A 150 -3.28 -15.86 -7.21
N MET A 151 -4.55 -16.24 -7.38
CA MET A 151 -5.13 -17.44 -6.76
C MET A 151 -5.18 -18.60 -7.74
N SER A 152 -5.01 -19.84 -7.23
CA SER A 152 -5.25 -21.05 -8.00
C SER A 152 -6.73 -21.23 -8.30
N GLU A 153 -7.07 -21.98 -9.37
CA GLU A 153 -8.46 -22.24 -9.78
C GLU A 153 -9.30 -22.91 -8.67
N ASP A 154 -8.67 -23.73 -7.83
CA ASP A 154 -9.34 -24.37 -6.70
C ASP A 154 -9.40 -23.50 -5.43
N GLY A 155 -8.85 -22.28 -5.48
CA GLY A 155 -8.84 -21.32 -4.39
C GLY A 155 -8.01 -21.70 -3.17
N LYS A 156 -7.13 -22.71 -3.27
CA LYS A 156 -6.35 -23.20 -2.12
C LYS A 156 -4.92 -22.67 -2.04
N GLN A 157 -4.44 -22.06 -3.10
CA GLN A 157 -3.10 -21.51 -3.20
C GLN A 157 -3.14 -20.10 -3.76
N TYR A 158 -2.16 -19.29 -3.40
CA TYR A 158 -1.99 -17.93 -3.95
C TYR A 158 -0.53 -17.54 -3.98
N PHE A 159 -0.20 -16.64 -4.89
CA PHE A 159 1.09 -15.97 -4.89
C PHE A 159 1.11 -14.86 -3.86
N TYR A 160 2.19 -14.79 -3.07
CA TYR A 160 2.39 -13.69 -2.13
C TYR A 160 2.80 -12.41 -2.87
N VAL A 161 3.82 -12.53 -3.75
CA VAL A 161 4.32 -11.47 -4.63
C VAL A 161 3.91 -11.71 -6.08
N ASN A 162 3.57 -10.64 -6.80
CA ASN A 162 3.03 -10.73 -8.15
C ASN A 162 3.79 -9.83 -9.13
N PRO A 163 5.05 -10.16 -9.48
CA PRO A 163 5.78 -9.40 -10.49
C PRO A 163 5.10 -9.54 -11.85
N LEU A 164 5.24 -8.50 -12.69
CA LEU A 164 4.64 -8.47 -14.02
C LEU A 164 5.50 -9.20 -15.06
N GLU A 165 6.75 -9.50 -14.72
CA GLU A 165 7.69 -10.22 -15.55
C GLU A 165 8.27 -11.42 -14.79
N VAL A 166 8.24 -12.60 -15.43
CA VAL A 166 8.81 -13.82 -14.85
C VAL A 166 10.26 -13.98 -15.31
N ASN A 167 11.18 -13.99 -14.36
CA ASN A 167 12.57 -14.37 -14.63
C ASN A 167 12.75 -15.88 -14.35
N PRO A 168 12.94 -16.72 -15.38
CA PRO A 168 13.07 -18.17 -15.18
C PRO A 168 14.22 -18.58 -14.25
N ALA A 169 15.28 -17.77 -14.18
CA ALA A 169 16.40 -18.03 -13.28
C ALA A 169 16.08 -17.79 -11.80
N LYS A 170 15.00 -17.06 -11.50
CA LYS A 170 14.59 -16.69 -10.14
C LYS A 170 13.29 -17.38 -9.67
N VAL A 171 12.69 -18.23 -10.50
CA VAL A 171 11.36 -18.86 -10.20
C VAL A 171 11.36 -19.64 -8.88
N HIS A 172 12.49 -20.18 -8.46
CA HIS A 172 12.61 -20.96 -7.22
C HIS A 172 12.99 -20.12 -5.98
N GLN A 173 13.09 -18.81 -6.11
CA GLN A 173 13.52 -17.90 -5.04
C GLN A 173 12.37 -17.04 -4.48
N ARG A 174 11.12 -17.35 -4.87
CA ARG A 174 9.92 -16.58 -4.51
C ARG A 174 8.90 -17.42 -3.79
#